data_6547a17301ff125884e219ddbf0f712a
#
_entry.id   6547a17301ff125884e219ddbf0f712a
#
_cell.length_a   1.000
_cell.length_b   1.000
_cell.length_c   1.000
_cell.angle_alpha   90.00
_cell.angle_beta   90.00
_cell.angle_gamma   90.00
#
_symmetry.space_group_name_H-M   'P 1'
#
loop_
_entity.id
_entity.type
_entity.pdbx_description
1 polymer ?
#
loop_
_entity_poly.entity_id
_entity_poly.type
_entity_poly.pdbx_seq_one_letter_code
_entity_poly.pdbx_strand_id
1 'polypeptide(L)'
;VYKRQAYDDYATALLAKELGDSENYEKLMKRTDSYKHLFDPSTQFMRGRLKDGTWITPFDPKRPFYEYMYREANGWQSTFFAPHDSEGFIALYPSKKAFENKLDSLFMIPWDGYEAHNLTTFIGQYCHGNQPGHSSIYMYYFVDKQEKAQKLLNRVLNGYYRMGPKKLAYSGMDDAGEMSSWYVLNAIGLYTYSPADPEYIVTVPLFEKVIFNLDGTDFIITRKGAGEKINEIRYGEKILDSYF
;
A
#
# COMPACT_ATOMS: atom_id res chain seq x y z
N VAL A 1 9.94 11.64 5.25
CA VAL A 1 9.12 12.64 5.92
C VAL A 1 8.21 13.34 4.91
N TYR A 2 8.74 14.12 3.96
CA TYR A 2 7.91 14.94 3.05
C TYR A 2 6.86 14.18 2.25
N LYS A 3 7.14 12.94 1.86
CA LYS A 3 6.19 12.14 1.09
C LYS A 3 4.99 11.70 1.94
N ARG A 4 5.23 11.27 3.18
CA ARG A 4 4.16 10.92 4.12
C ARG A 4 3.37 12.15 4.54
N GLN A 5 4.05 13.31 4.68
CA GLN A 5 3.40 14.58 4.98
C GLN A 5 2.30 14.93 3.96
N ALA A 6 2.48 14.60 2.67
CA ALA A 6 1.44 14.83 1.67
C ALA A 6 0.15 14.04 1.98
N TYR A 7 0.27 12.82 2.48
CA TYR A 7 -0.87 12.02 2.91
C TYR A 7 -1.48 12.55 4.23
N ASP A 8 -0.64 12.96 5.19
CA ASP A 8 -1.11 13.55 6.44
C ASP A 8 -1.86 14.87 6.19
N ASP A 9 -1.35 15.70 5.26
CA ASP A 9 -2.03 16.92 4.83
C ASP A 9 -3.38 16.60 4.16
N TYR A 10 -3.47 15.54 3.35
CA TYR A 10 -4.72 15.08 2.76
C TYR A 10 -5.74 14.66 3.82
N ALA A 11 -5.36 13.79 4.74
CA ALA A 11 -6.24 13.33 5.81
C ALA A 11 -6.75 14.50 6.67
N THR A 12 -5.85 15.44 6.99
CA THR A 12 -6.20 16.64 7.76
C THR A 12 -7.11 17.59 6.95
N ALA A 13 -6.90 17.69 5.64
CA ALA A 13 -7.77 18.47 4.77
C ALA A 13 -9.21 17.92 4.77
N LEU A 14 -9.38 16.60 4.67
CA LEU A 14 -10.71 15.98 4.74
C LEU A 14 -11.40 16.28 6.06
N LEU A 15 -10.67 16.23 7.19
CA LEU A 15 -11.22 16.61 8.49
C LEU A 15 -11.63 18.10 8.52
N ALA A 16 -10.79 19.00 7.97
CA ALA A 16 -11.12 20.42 7.88
C ALA A 16 -12.39 20.64 7.06
N LYS A 17 -12.56 19.91 5.97
CA LYS A 17 -13.78 19.94 5.13
C LYS A 17 -15.02 19.54 5.93
N GLU A 18 -14.96 18.44 6.66
CA GLU A 18 -16.08 17.96 7.51
C GLU A 18 -16.44 18.95 8.61
N LEU A 19 -15.45 19.69 9.13
CA LEU A 19 -15.65 20.74 10.13
C LEU A 19 -16.09 22.10 9.54
N GLY A 20 -16.19 22.21 8.23
CA GLY A 20 -16.55 23.47 7.53
C GLY A 20 -15.43 24.49 7.46
N ASP A 21 -14.19 24.10 7.76
CA ASP A 21 -12.98 24.95 7.69
C ASP A 21 -12.42 24.97 6.26
N SER A 22 -13.04 25.76 5.39
CA SER A 22 -12.66 25.84 3.99
C SER A 22 -11.27 26.41 3.76
N GLU A 23 -10.79 27.32 4.62
CA GLU A 23 -9.47 27.93 4.49
C GLU A 23 -8.36 26.87 4.68
N ASN A 24 -8.42 26.11 5.76
CA ASN A 24 -7.44 25.05 6.02
C ASN A 24 -7.59 23.90 5.02
N TYR A 25 -8.81 23.56 4.60
CA TYR A 25 -9.02 22.58 3.54
C TYR A 25 -8.26 22.95 2.26
N GLU A 26 -8.46 24.14 1.72
CA GLU A 26 -7.80 24.58 0.48
C GLU A 26 -6.27 24.67 0.62
N LYS A 27 -5.80 25.16 1.76
CA LYS A 27 -4.37 25.27 2.07
C LYS A 27 -3.68 23.92 2.14
N LEU A 28 -4.29 22.95 2.81
CA LEU A 28 -3.75 21.60 2.96
C LEU A 28 -3.82 20.82 1.65
N MET A 29 -4.95 20.91 0.92
CA MET A 29 -5.08 20.25 -0.39
C MET A 29 -4.00 20.67 -1.39
N LYS A 30 -3.57 21.94 -1.39
CA LYS A 30 -2.44 22.38 -2.23
C LYS A 30 -1.11 21.69 -1.89
N ARG A 31 -0.98 21.13 -0.69
CA ARG A 31 0.25 20.46 -0.23
C ARG A 31 0.24 18.97 -0.51
N THR A 32 -0.92 18.38 -0.81
CA THR A 32 -1.04 16.93 -1.06
C THR A 32 -0.23 16.50 -2.28
N ASP A 33 0.02 17.38 -3.23
CA ASP A 33 0.85 17.14 -4.43
C ASP A 33 2.36 17.23 -4.17
N SER A 34 2.78 17.61 -2.97
CA SER A 34 4.21 17.86 -2.67
C SER A 34 5.09 16.62 -2.84
N TYR A 35 4.54 15.42 -2.74
CA TYR A 35 5.27 14.16 -2.98
C TYR A 35 5.82 14.09 -4.41
N LYS A 36 5.17 14.72 -5.40
CA LYS A 36 5.59 14.75 -6.81
C LYS A 36 6.96 15.40 -7.00
N HIS A 37 7.32 16.34 -6.12
CA HIS A 37 8.63 17.00 -6.15
C HIS A 37 9.79 16.10 -5.77
N LEU A 38 9.51 14.94 -5.16
CA LEU A 38 10.51 13.94 -4.78
C LEU A 38 10.68 12.84 -5.83
N PHE A 39 9.83 12.81 -6.86
CA PHE A 39 9.96 11.84 -7.94
C PHE A 39 11.07 12.26 -8.89
N ASP A 40 12.09 11.42 -9.02
CA ASP A 40 13.15 11.59 -10.00
C ASP A 40 12.80 10.80 -11.27
N PRO A 41 12.41 11.46 -12.36
CA PRO A 41 12.00 10.78 -13.58
C PRO A 41 13.14 10.02 -14.27
N SER A 42 14.40 10.38 -14.00
CA SER A 42 15.56 9.71 -14.59
C SER A 42 15.80 8.32 -13.99
N THR A 43 15.46 8.14 -12.71
CA THR A 43 15.62 6.88 -11.97
C THR A 43 14.28 6.18 -11.71
N GLN A 44 13.17 6.91 -11.83
CA GLN A 44 11.81 6.47 -11.50
C GLN A 44 11.68 6.04 -10.03
N PHE A 45 12.32 6.78 -9.11
CA PHE A 45 12.23 6.60 -7.68
C PHE A 45 11.84 7.89 -6.98
N MET A 46 11.21 7.76 -5.82
CA MET A 46 11.17 8.83 -4.85
C MET A 46 12.56 8.99 -4.25
N ARG A 47 13.17 10.16 -4.42
CA ARG A 47 14.58 10.41 -4.08
C ARG A 47 14.71 11.65 -3.21
N GLY A 48 15.71 11.66 -2.34
CA GLY A 48 16.02 12.84 -1.54
C GLY A 48 16.48 14.02 -2.42
N ARG A 49 15.98 15.22 -2.12
CA ARG A 49 16.26 16.44 -2.84
C ARG A 49 16.74 17.52 -1.90
N LEU A 50 17.77 18.25 -2.28
CA LEU A 50 18.30 19.36 -1.50
C LEU A 50 17.46 20.62 -1.70
N LYS A 51 17.65 21.63 -0.83
CA LYS A 51 16.91 22.88 -0.87
C LYS A 51 17.10 23.67 -2.18
N ASP A 52 18.26 23.53 -2.83
CA ASP A 52 18.58 24.13 -4.11
C ASP A 52 17.94 23.38 -5.31
N GLY A 53 17.23 22.29 -5.04
CA GLY A 53 16.57 21.46 -6.04
C GLY A 53 17.42 20.35 -6.63
N THR A 54 18.66 20.20 -6.23
CA THR A 54 19.54 19.10 -6.68
C THR A 54 19.21 17.78 -5.99
N TRP A 55 19.43 16.68 -6.71
CA TRP A 55 19.23 15.33 -6.15
C TRP A 55 20.40 14.92 -5.26
N ILE A 56 20.10 14.28 -4.13
CA ILE A 56 21.15 13.72 -3.27
C ILE A 56 21.89 12.60 -4.03
N THR A 57 23.21 12.68 -4.06
CA THR A 57 24.11 11.71 -4.69
C THR A 57 25.19 11.22 -3.72
N PRO A 58 25.72 9.99 -3.88
CA PRO A 58 25.31 8.96 -4.83
C PRO A 58 23.94 8.39 -4.52
N PHE A 59 23.26 7.80 -5.52
CA PHE A 59 21.94 7.19 -5.36
C PHE A 59 22.02 5.69 -5.61
N ASP A 60 21.69 4.90 -4.59
CA ASP A 60 21.46 3.47 -4.67
C ASP A 60 20.08 3.14 -4.09
N PRO A 61 19.10 2.70 -4.93
CA PRO A 61 17.75 2.40 -4.47
C PRO A 61 17.65 1.18 -3.54
N LYS A 62 18.69 0.34 -3.47
CA LYS A 62 18.75 -0.80 -2.55
C LYS A 62 19.27 -0.42 -1.16
N ARG A 63 20.02 0.68 -1.04
CA ARG A 63 20.63 1.08 0.23
C ARG A 63 19.55 1.43 1.27
N PRO A 64 19.46 0.68 2.38
CA PRO A 64 18.46 0.92 3.40
C PRO A 64 18.93 1.95 4.43
N PHE A 65 17.98 2.43 5.23
CA PHE A 65 18.14 2.98 6.55
C PHE A 65 18.49 4.43 6.76
N TYR A 66 18.43 4.76 8.05
CA TYR A 66 18.45 6.03 8.78
C TYR A 66 19.55 7.01 8.38
N GLU A 67 20.67 6.51 7.90
CA GLU A 67 21.87 7.28 7.58
C GLU A 67 21.87 7.80 6.15
N TYR A 68 20.81 7.54 5.39
CA TYR A 68 20.77 7.91 3.99
C TYR A 68 19.53 8.81 3.75
N MET A 69 18.65 8.50 2.83
CA MET A 69 17.50 9.36 2.53
C MET A 69 16.16 8.74 2.89
N TYR A 70 16.15 7.50 3.36
CA TYR A 70 14.94 6.76 3.72
C TYR A 70 14.96 6.36 5.18
N ARG A 71 13.78 6.35 5.79
CA ARG A 71 13.59 5.89 7.17
C ARG A 71 13.07 4.47 7.16
N GLU A 72 13.77 3.54 7.83
CA GLU A 72 13.38 2.11 7.98
C GLU A 72 13.05 1.42 6.65
N ALA A 73 13.65 1.87 5.55
CA ALA A 73 13.32 1.42 4.22
C ALA A 73 14.47 1.69 3.25
N ASN A 74 14.29 1.32 2.00
CA ASN A 74 15.13 1.75 0.90
C ASN A 74 14.30 2.44 -0.19
N GLY A 75 14.92 2.79 -1.31
CA GLY A 75 14.24 3.46 -2.43
C GLY A 75 13.10 2.64 -3.00
N TRP A 76 13.25 1.32 -3.10
CA TRP A 76 12.21 0.43 -3.59
C TRP A 76 10.96 0.44 -2.70
N GLN A 77 11.13 0.24 -1.39
CA GLN A 77 10.02 0.20 -0.43
C GLN A 77 9.36 1.58 -0.27
N SER A 78 10.16 2.65 -0.31
CA SER A 78 9.66 4.00 -0.10
C SER A 78 8.99 4.61 -1.32
N THR A 79 9.20 4.09 -2.53
CA THR A 79 8.65 4.70 -3.75
C THR A 79 7.13 4.54 -3.86
N PHE A 80 6.60 3.38 -3.54
CA PHE A 80 5.19 3.03 -3.79
C PHE A 80 4.26 3.41 -2.64
N PHE A 81 4.20 4.69 -2.29
CA PHE A 81 3.30 5.19 -1.25
C PHE A 81 2.73 6.56 -1.65
N ALA A 82 1.54 6.59 -2.19
CA ALA A 82 0.73 7.79 -2.40
C ALA A 82 -0.75 7.38 -2.43
N PRO A 83 -1.30 6.84 -1.30
CA PRO A 83 -2.63 6.24 -1.30
C PRO A 83 -3.73 7.24 -1.62
N HIS A 84 -3.54 8.52 -1.33
CA HIS A 84 -4.48 9.61 -1.62
C HIS A 84 -4.49 10.06 -3.09
N ASP A 85 -3.49 9.70 -3.88
CA ASP A 85 -3.36 10.12 -5.29
C ASP A 85 -2.66 9.03 -6.12
N SER A 86 -3.18 7.81 -6.08
CA SER A 86 -2.58 6.68 -6.78
C SER A 86 -2.54 6.88 -8.29
N GLU A 87 -3.56 7.47 -8.89
CA GLU A 87 -3.58 7.76 -10.32
C GLU A 87 -2.57 8.84 -10.70
N GLY A 88 -2.48 9.93 -9.94
CA GLY A 88 -1.47 10.97 -10.12
C GLY A 88 -0.05 10.44 -9.92
N PHE A 89 0.15 9.52 -8.98
CA PHE A 89 1.44 8.85 -8.81
C PHE A 89 1.80 7.97 -10.01
N ILE A 90 0.86 7.19 -10.53
CA ILE A 90 1.06 6.36 -11.73
C ILE A 90 1.35 7.24 -12.95
N ALA A 91 0.72 8.40 -13.05
CA ALA A 91 0.93 9.36 -14.15
C ALA A 91 2.33 9.99 -14.18
N LEU A 92 3.13 9.86 -13.10
CA LEU A 92 4.54 10.26 -13.11
C LEU A 92 5.42 9.34 -13.97
N TYR A 93 4.94 8.16 -14.30
CA TYR A 93 5.62 7.19 -15.15
C TYR A 93 5.23 7.38 -16.62
N PRO A 94 6.07 6.98 -17.59
CA PRO A 94 5.77 7.15 -19.01
C PRO A 94 4.48 6.48 -19.49
N SER A 95 4.02 5.46 -18.77
CA SER A 95 2.76 4.74 -19.04
C SER A 95 2.38 3.86 -17.85
N LYS A 96 1.09 3.45 -17.79
CA LYS A 96 0.64 2.40 -16.85
C LYS A 96 1.48 1.11 -16.95
N LYS A 97 1.92 0.75 -18.17
CA LYS A 97 2.79 -0.43 -18.37
C LYS A 97 4.19 -0.23 -17.81
N ALA A 98 4.76 0.95 -17.92
CA ALA A 98 6.07 1.28 -17.32
C ALA A 98 5.97 1.23 -15.79
N PHE A 99 4.89 1.74 -15.21
CA PHE A 99 4.61 1.64 -13.79
C PHE A 99 4.45 0.18 -13.35
N GLU A 100 3.64 -0.63 -14.06
CA GLU A 100 3.47 -2.06 -13.78
C GLU A 100 4.83 -2.79 -13.76
N ASN A 101 5.68 -2.56 -14.76
CA ASN A 101 7.02 -3.16 -14.82
C ASN A 101 7.90 -2.74 -13.64
N LYS A 102 7.81 -1.47 -13.22
CA LYS A 102 8.53 -0.97 -12.05
C LYS A 102 8.02 -1.62 -10.76
N LEU A 103 6.71 -1.77 -10.64
CA LEU A 103 6.06 -2.45 -9.50
C LEU A 103 6.41 -3.94 -9.49
N ASP A 104 6.42 -4.62 -10.64
CA ASP A 104 6.90 -6.01 -10.75
C ASP A 104 8.33 -6.13 -10.22
N SER A 105 9.20 -5.17 -10.56
CA SER A 105 10.60 -5.17 -10.12
C SER A 105 10.73 -5.10 -8.59
N LEU A 106 9.84 -4.40 -7.89
CA LEU A 106 9.80 -4.38 -6.41
C LEU A 106 9.70 -5.80 -5.83
N PHE A 107 8.87 -6.66 -6.43
CA PHE A 107 8.62 -8.02 -5.95
C PHE A 107 9.56 -9.08 -6.53
N MET A 108 10.34 -8.73 -7.56
CA MET A 108 11.22 -9.67 -8.26
C MET A 108 12.71 -9.49 -7.94
N ILE A 109 13.17 -8.25 -7.73
CA ILE A 109 14.59 -7.97 -7.45
C ILE A 109 14.92 -8.45 -6.05
N PRO A 110 15.86 -9.41 -5.86
CA PRO A 110 16.12 -9.97 -4.55
C PRO A 110 16.71 -8.92 -3.60
N TRP A 111 16.42 -9.10 -2.31
CA TRP A 111 17.12 -8.40 -1.23
C TRP A 111 18.52 -8.98 -1.11
N ASP A 112 19.52 -8.21 -1.49
CA ASP A 112 20.93 -8.60 -1.48
C ASP A 112 21.85 -7.37 -1.24
N GLY A 113 23.08 -7.63 -0.82
CA GLY A 113 24.12 -6.62 -0.69
C GLY A 113 24.05 -5.73 0.54
N TYR A 114 22.95 -5.78 1.32
CA TYR A 114 22.78 -4.99 2.54
C TYR A 114 22.23 -5.82 3.69
N GLU A 115 22.67 -5.48 4.90
CA GLU A 115 22.07 -6.05 6.12
C GLU A 115 20.64 -5.58 6.29
N ALA A 116 19.76 -6.50 6.67
CA ALA A 116 18.33 -6.22 6.80
C ALA A 116 17.97 -5.58 8.17
N HIS A 117 18.88 -5.63 9.14
CA HIS A 117 18.65 -5.21 10.53
C HIS A 117 17.37 -5.81 11.13
N ASN A 118 16.36 -4.96 11.41
CA ASN A 118 15.06 -5.40 11.94
C ASN A 118 13.99 -5.65 10.87
N LEU A 119 14.32 -5.50 9.59
CA LEU A 119 13.41 -5.82 8.50
C LEU A 119 13.32 -7.33 8.27
N THR A 120 12.12 -7.84 8.05
CA THR A 120 11.87 -9.29 7.88
C THR A 120 10.85 -9.55 6.80
N THR A 121 10.86 -10.77 6.29
CA THR A 121 9.81 -11.27 5.39
C THR A 121 9.77 -10.53 4.06
N PHE A 122 10.76 -10.84 3.23
CA PHE A 122 10.91 -10.21 1.93
C PHE A 122 10.25 -10.99 0.80
N ILE A 123 9.64 -10.25 -0.13
CA ILE A 123 9.31 -10.69 -1.49
C ILE A 123 10.04 -9.74 -2.44
N GLY A 124 11.19 -10.17 -2.97
CA GLY A 124 12.09 -9.25 -3.66
C GLY A 124 12.56 -8.12 -2.73
N GLN A 125 12.38 -6.88 -3.13
CA GLN A 125 12.67 -5.69 -2.30
C GLN A 125 11.50 -5.29 -1.40
N TYR A 126 10.30 -5.81 -1.61
CA TYR A 126 9.16 -5.61 -0.73
C TYR A 126 9.40 -6.29 0.62
N CYS A 127 9.15 -5.58 1.71
CA CYS A 127 9.27 -6.08 3.07
C CYS A 127 7.89 -6.07 3.75
N HIS A 128 7.32 -7.25 3.97
CA HIS A 128 6.01 -7.35 4.64
C HIS A 128 6.10 -7.01 6.14
N GLY A 129 7.23 -7.27 6.77
CA GLY A 129 7.46 -6.92 8.18
C GLY A 129 7.65 -5.41 8.44
N ASN A 130 7.43 -4.55 7.43
CA ASN A 130 7.46 -3.09 7.56
C ASN A 130 6.18 -2.49 6.98
N GLN A 131 5.25 -2.14 7.84
CA GLN A 131 3.86 -1.77 7.56
C GLN A 131 3.69 -0.65 6.51
N PRO A 132 4.52 0.41 6.45
CA PRO A 132 4.37 1.45 5.44
C PRO A 132 4.46 0.97 3.99
N GLY A 133 4.96 -0.25 3.76
CA GLY A 133 5.02 -0.88 2.44
C GLY A 133 3.77 -1.62 2.01
N HIS A 134 2.82 -1.88 2.92
CA HIS A 134 1.66 -2.76 2.68
C HIS A 134 0.78 -2.30 1.52
N SER A 135 0.60 -1.00 1.32
CA SER A 135 -0.17 -0.44 0.22
C SER A 135 0.38 -0.80 -1.17
N SER A 136 1.68 -1.15 -1.28
CA SER A 136 2.32 -1.42 -2.57
C SER A 136 1.67 -2.58 -3.33
N ILE A 137 1.19 -3.62 -2.64
CA ILE A 137 0.54 -4.78 -3.27
C ILE A 137 -0.73 -4.36 -4.01
N TYR A 138 -1.50 -3.44 -3.42
CA TYR A 138 -2.79 -3.01 -3.97
C TYR A 138 -2.66 -2.05 -5.15
N MET A 139 -1.47 -1.50 -5.41
CA MET A 139 -1.25 -0.64 -6.58
C MET A 139 -1.49 -1.35 -7.92
N TYR A 140 -1.47 -2.68 -7.93
CA TYR A 140 -1.87 -3.46 -9.09
C TYR A 140 -3.34 -3.28 -9.48
N TYR A 141 -4.22 -2.92 -8.55
CA TYR A 141 -5.63 -2.65 -8.85
C TYR A 141 -5.81 -1.43 -9.75
N PHE A 142 -4.98 -0.40 -9.59
CA PHE A 142 -5.01 0.84 -10.38
C PHE A 142 -4.42 0.69 -11.81
N VAL A 143 -3.83 -0.46 -12.11
CA VAL A 143 -3.30 -0.79 -13.44
C VAL A 143 -3.93 -2.05 -14.03
N ASP A 144 -5.13 -2.39 -13.59
CA ASP A 144 -5.96 -3.49 -14.09
C ASP A 144 -5.26 -4.87 -13.98
N LYS A 145 -4.50 -5.08 -12.90
CA LYS A 145 -3.75 -6.31 -12.61
C LYS A 145 -4.10 -6.93 -11.25
N GLN A 146 -5.38 -6.91 -10.90
CA GLN A 146 -5.90 -7.46 -9.64
C GLN A 146 -5.37 -8.87 -9.33
N GLU A 147 -5.24 -9.74 -10.34
CA GLU A 147 -4.72 -11.10 -10.16
C GLU A 147 -3.29 -11.13 -9.64
N LYS A 148 -2.43 -10.17 -10.04
CA LYS A 148 -1.06 -10.07 -9.52
C LYS A 148 -1.08 -9.69 -8.04
N ALA A 149 -1.93 -8.74 -7.65
CA ALA A 149 -2.12 -8.40 -6.24
C ALA A 149 -2.57 -9.63 -5.46
N GLN A 150 -3.60 -10.34 -5.94
CA GLN A 150 -4.15 -11.50 -5.23
C GLN A 150 -3.13 -12.62 -5.04
N LYS A 151 -2.27 -12.90 -6.03
CA LYS A 151 -1.17 -13.86 -5.88
C LYS A 151 -0.22 -13.49 -4.76
N LEU A 152 0.13 -12.21 -4.65
CA LEU A 152 0.98 -11.71 -3.57
C LEU A 152 0.26 -11.77 -2.21
N LEU A 153 -1.01 -11.36 -2.15
CA LEU A 153 -1.84 -11.47 -0.95
C LEU A 153 -1.92 -12.92 -0.47
N ASN A 154 -2.21 -13.87 -1.35
CA ASN A 154 -2.25 -15.30 -1.02
C ASN A 154 -0.90 -15.81 -0.50
N ARG A 155 0.22 -15.37 -1.12
CA ARG A 155 1.56 -15.71 -0.65
C ARG A 155 1.82 -15.20 0.77
N VAL A 156 1.41 -13.98 1.07
CA VAL A 156 1.57 -13.38 2.40
C VAL A 156 0.66 -14.06 3.41
N LEU A 157 -0.65 -14.15 3.14
CA LEU A 157 -1.64 -14.73 4.06
C LEU A 157 -1.30 -16.19 4.43
N ASN A 158 -0.90 -17.00 3.46
CA ASN A 158 -0.63 -18.41 3.69
C ASN A 158 0.81 -18.72 4.12
N GLY A 159 1.75 -17.81 3.86
CA GLY A 159 3.17 -18.05 4.07
C GLY A 159 3.77 -17.34 5.28
N TYR A 160 3.27 -16.17 5.64
CA TYR A 160 3.93 -15.25 6.57
C TYR A 160 3.21 -15.05 7.90
N TYR A 161 1.97 -15.50 7.99
CA TYR A 161 1.23 -15.59 9.23
C TYR A 161 1.12 -17.05 9.67
N ARG A 162 1.52 -17.36 10.90
CA ARG A 162 1.62 -18.74 11.38
C ARG A 162 1.19 -18.86 12.83
N MET A 163 0.72 -20.03 13.19
CA MET A 163 0.41 -20.41 14.57
C MET A 163 1.37 -21.51 15.06
N GLY A 164 1.69 -21.48 16.34
CA GLY A 164 2.45 -22.52 17.02
C GLY A 164 3.62 -22.00 17.85
N PRO A 165 4.10 -22.79 18.83
CA PRO A 165 5.00 -22.34 19.91
C PRO A 165 6.42 -21.97 19.44
N LYS A 166 6.80 -22.34 18.23
CA LYS A 166 8.13 -22.03 17.66
C LYS A 166 8.03 -21.18 16.38
N LYS A 167 6.88 -20.56 16.11
CA LYS A 167 6.65 -19.76 14.91
C LYS A 167 6.16 -18.39 15.34
N LEU A 168 6.68 -17.35 14.68
CA LEU A 168 6.13 -16.01 14.82
C LEU A 168 4.70 -15.99 14.25
N ALA A 169 3.78 -15.39 14.99
CA ALA A 169 2.39 -15.25 14.54
C ALA A 169 2.32 -14.41 13.26
N TYR A 170 3.14 -13.40 13.17
CA TYR A 170 3.27 -12.47 12.03
C TYR A 170 4.73 -12.04 11.83
N SER A 171 5.01 -11.36 10.74
CA SER A 171 6.33 -10.82 10.41
C SER A 171 6.57 -9.52 11.17
N GLY A 172 7.76 -9.36 11.76
CA GLY A 172 8.12 -8.13 12.49
C GLY A 172 7.33 -7.95 13.78
N MET A 173 7.02 -6.70 14.10
CA MET A 173 6.22 -6.29 15.27
C MET A 173 4.79 -5.96 14.84
N ASP A 174 3.83 -6.14 15.76
CA ASP A 174 2.42 -5.90 15.46
C ASP A 174 2.07 -4.42 15.28
N ASP A 175 2.89 -3.52 15.84
CA ASP A 175 2.77 -2.06 15.75
C ASP A 175 1.33 -1.56 15.97
N ALA A 176 0.89 -1.69 17.21
CA ALA A 176 -0.44 -1.28 17.66
C ALA A 176 -1.60 -2.00 16.94
N GLY A 177 -1.39 -3.24 16.52
CA GLY A 177 -2.42 -4.06 15.88
C GLY A 177 -2.48 -3.96 14.36
N GLU A 178 -1.54 -3.23 13.72
CA GLU A 178 -1.57 -3.04 12.27
C GLU A 178 -1.35 -4.37 11.53
N MET A 179 -0.37 -5.18 11.91
CA MET A 179 -0.11 -6.47 11.28
C MET A 179 -1.27 -7.46 11.45
N SER A 180 -1.88 -7.49 12.63
CA SER A 180 -3.05 -8.31 12.93
C SER A 180 -4.26 -7.84 12.13
N SER A 181 -4.51 -6.54 12.07
CA SER A 181 -5.60 -5.94 11.30
C SER A 181 -5.44 -6.18 9.80
N TRP A 182 -4.22 -6.07 9.28
CA TRP A 182 -3.93 -6.36 7.88
C TRP A 182 -4.32 -7.80 7.51
N TYR A 183 -3.95 -8.77 8.38
CA TYR A 183 -4.32 -10.17 8.15
C TYR A 183 -5.84 -10.37 8.18
N VAL A 184 -6.50 -9.85 9.20
CA VAL A 184 -7.96 -10.04 9.37
C VAL A 184 -8.71 -9.42 8.19
N LEU A 185 -8.42 -8.18 7.82
CA LEU A 185 -9.08 -7.49 6.72
C LEU A 185 -8.88 -8.25 5.40
N ASN A 186 -7.67 -8.67 5.08
CA ASN A 186 -7.43 -9.43 3.86
C ASN A 186 -8.06 -10.83 3.88
N ALA A 187 -8.07 -11.49 5.05
CA ALA A 187 -8.70 -12.81 5.20
C ALA A 187 -10.22 -12.75 4.95
N ILE A 188 -10.86 -11.64 5.28
CA ILE A 188 -12.29 -11.41 5.02
C ILE A 188 -12.59 -10.82 3.64
N GLY A 189 -11.56 -10.42 2.90
CA GLY A 189 -11.71 -9.92 1.54
C GLY A 189 -11.92 -8.41 1.40
N LEU A 190 -11.53 -7.62 2.40
CA LEU A 190 -11.60 -6.16 2.39
C LEU A 190 -10.26 -5.57 2.83
N TYR A 191 -9.92 -4.39 2.32
CA TYR A 191 -8.74 -3.65 2.78
C TYR A 191 -8.94 -2.15 2.67
N THR A 192 -8.59 -1.41 3.71
CA THR A 192 -8.57 0.06 3.74
C THR A 192 -7.27 0.54 3.11
N TYR A 193 -7.29 0.83 1.81
CA TYR A 193 -6.09 1.24 1.09
C TYR A 193 -5.61 2.65 1.47
N SER A 194 -6.54 3.58 1.58
CA SER A 194 -6.35 4.93 2.10
C SER A 194 -7.22 5.11 3.34
N PRO A 195 -6.67 4.99 4.57
CA PRO A 195 -7.48 5.09 5.79
C PRO A 195 -8.21 6.42 5.99
N ALA A 196 -7.81 7.48 5.27
CA ALA A 196 -8.51 8.76 5.28
C ALA A 196 -9.80 8.74 4.43
N ASP A 197 -9.94 7.77 3.54
CA ASP A 197 -11.11 7.63 2.67
C ASP A 197 -12.02 6.51 3.19
N PRO A 198 -13.35 6.69 3.18
CA PRO A 198 -14.30 5.68 3.65
C PRO A 198 -14.54 4.57 2.61
N GLU A 199 -13.48 4.08 2.00
CA GLU A 199 -13.51 3.12 0.90
C GLU A 199 -12.71 1.86 1.23
N TYR A 200 -13.13 0.73 0.66
CA TYR A 200 -12.44 -0.55 0.80
C TYR A 200 -12.12 -1.12 -0.57
N ILE A 201 -10.88 -1.59 -0.75
CA ILE A 201 -10.57 -2.48 -1.87
C ILE A 201 -11.14 -3.86 -1.55
N VAL A 202 -11.89 -4.43 -2.51
CA VAL A 202 -12.38 -5.80 -2.44
C VAL A 202 -11.31 -6.75 -2.95
N THR A 203 -10.92 -7.70 -2.10
CA THR A 203 -9.98 -8.78 -2.41
C THR A 203 -10.69 -10.13 -2.39
N VAL A 204 -10.00 -11.21 -2.78
CA VAL A 204 -10.57 -12.56 -2.68
C VAL A 204 -10.43 -13.06 -1.24
N PRO A 205 -11.52 -13.25 -0.48
CA PRO A 205 -11.46 -13.69 0.91
C PRO A 205 -10.93 -15.14 1.02
N LEU A 206 -10.31 -15.48 2.15
CA LEU A 206 -9.91 -16.85 2.46
C LEU A 206 -11.11 -17.78 2.69
N PHE A 207 -12.21 -17.22 3.16
CA PHE A 207 -13.42 -17.96 3.53
C PHE A 207 -14.48 -17.90 2.44
N GLU A 208 -15.28 -18.95 2.30
CA GLU A 208 -16.43 -18.94 1.38
C GLU A 208 -17.53 -18.00 1.85
N LYS A 209 -17.66 -17.84 3.18
CA LYS A 209 -18.64 -16.95 3.79
C LYS A 209 -18.08 -16.32 5.05
N VAL A 210 -18.28 -15.01 5.18
CA VAL A 210 -17.97 -14.22 6.38
C VAL A 210 -19.24 -13.49 6.81
N ILE A 211 -19.51 -13.46 8.09
CA ILE A 211 -20.66 -12.76 8.66
C ILE A 211 -20.16 -11.82 9.74
N PHE A 212 -20.51 -10.54 9.63
CA PHE A 212 -20.31 -9.53 10.67
C PHE A 212 -21.65 -9.13 11.23
N ASN A 213 -21.80 -9.12 12.53
CA ASN A 213 -22.93 -8.47 13.16
C ASN A 213 -22.55 -7.02 13.47
N LEU A 214 -23.17 -6.09 12.76
CA LEU A 214 -23.00 -4.65 12.93
C LEU A 214 -24.27 -4.09 13.54
N ASP A 215 -24.23 -3.78 14.83
CA ASP A 215 -25.35 -3.22 15.58
C ASP A 215 -26.67 -3.99 15.41
N GLY A 216 -26.59 -5.32 15.44
CA GLY A 216 -27.76 -6.21 15.29
C GLY A 216 -28.15 -6.52 13.85
N THR A 217 -27.40 -6.00 12.86
CA THR A 217 -27.60 -6.32 11.43
C THR A 217 -26.41 -7.12 10.90
N ASP A 218 -26.70 -8.23 10.24
CA ASP A 218 -25.66 -9.05 9.62
C ASP A 218 -25.20 -8.46 8.28
N PHE A 219 -23.91 -8.15 8.19
CA PHE A 219 -23.23 -7.88 6.93
C PHE A 219 -22.51 -9.16 6.47
N ILE A 220 -22.85 -9.65 5.29
CA ILE A 220 -22.41 -10.96 4.80
C ILE A 220 -21.58 -10.80 3.54
N ILE A 221 -20.35 -11.33 3.57
CA ILE A 221 -19.50 -11.49 2.39
C ILE A 221 -19.54 -12.95 1.96
N THR A 222 -19.83 -13.21 0.69
CA THR A 222 -19.85 -14.56 0.13
C THR A 222 -18.97 -14.62 -1.11
N ARG A 223 -17.99 -15.53 -1.10
CA ARG A 223 -17.18 -15.87 -2.27
C ARG A 223 -17.85 -17.00 -3.04
N LYS A 224 -18.08 -16.80 -4.34
CA LYS A 224 -18.55 -17.84 -5.27
C LYS A 224 -17.43 -18.20 -6.24
N GLY A 225 -17.09 -19.46 -6.31
CA GLY A 225 -16.02 -19.97 -7.16
C GLY A 225 -14.66 -20.02 -6.46
N ALA A 226 -13.64 -20.38 -7.23
CA ALA A 226 -12.26 -20.53 -6.77
C ALA A 226 -11.32 -19.76 -7.70
N GLY A 227 -10.11 -19.44 -7.19
CA GLY A 227 -9.07 -18.74 -7.95
C GLY A 227 -8.79 -17.34 -7.44
N GLU A 228 -7.97 -16.62 -8.20
CA GLU A 228 -7.39 -15.34 -7.79
C GLU A 228 -8.04 -14.16 -8.51
N LYS A 229 -8.77 -14.42 -9.59
CA LYS A 229 -9.44 -13.39 -10.37
C LYS A 229 -10.85 -13.12 -9.83
N ILE A 230 -11.13 -11.85 -9.59
CA ILE A 230 -12.48 -11.37 -9.33
C ILE A 230 -13.12 -11.03 -10.69
N ASN A 231 -14.19 -11.73 -11.04
CA ASN A 231 -14.91 -11.49 -12.29
C ASN A 231 -16.09 -10.54 -12.10
N GLU A 232 -16.66 -10.50 -10.89
CA GLU A 232 -17.82 -9.70 -10.57
C GLU A 232 -17.88 -9.45 -9.05
N ILE A 233 -18.29 -8.26 -8.67
CA ILE A 233 -18.62 -7.88 -7.30
C ILE A 233 -20.08 -7.45 -7.27
N ARG A 234 -20.85 -7.96 -6.31
CA ARG A 234 -22.25 -7.58 -6.11
C ARG A 234 -22.49 -7.07 -4.69
N TYR A 235 -23.24 -6.00 -4.59
CA TYR A 235 -23.82 -5.54 -3.34
C TYR A 235 -25.35 -5.57 -3.47
N GLY A 236 -25.98 -6.56 -2.84
CA GLY A 236 -27.38 -6.87 -3.11
C GLY A 236 -27.60 -7.28 -4.58
N GLU A 237 -28.49 -6.56 -5.26
CA GLU A 237 -28.76 -6.77 -6.70
C GLU A 237 -27.83 -5.95 -7.62
N LYS A 238 -27.11 -4.97 -7.06
CA LYS A 238 -26.26 -4.07 -7.84
C LYS A 238 -24.91 -4.73 -8.13
N ILE A 239 -24.50 -4.74 -9.41
CA ILE A 239 -23.13 -5.04 -9.81
C ILE A 239 -22.30 -3.76 -9.61
N LEU A 240 -21.14 -3.89 -8.99
CA LEU A 240 -20.19 -2.81 -8.83
C LEU A 240 -19.22 -2.80 -10.01
N ASP A 241 -18.94 -1.62 -10.53
CA ASP A 241 -18.10 -1.42 -11.71
C ASP A 241 -16.60 -1.36 -11.37
N SER A 242 -16.27 -1.36 -10.08
CA SER A 242 -14.89 -1.27 -9.59
C SER A 242 -14.67 -2.18 -8.39
N TYR A 243 -13.40 -2.27 -7.96
CA TYR A 243 -12.98 -2.97 -6.74
C TYR A 243 -13.06 -2.08 -5.48
N PHE A 244 -13.53 -0.85 -5.64
CA PHE A 244 -13.66 0.17 -4.60
C PHE A 244 -15.13 0.45 -4.28
#